data_9ea9ed4dffb5e2fa0b13f8ae4051d548
#
_entry.id   9ea9ed4dffb5e2fa0b13f8ae4051d548
#
_cell.length_a   1.000
_cell.length_b   1.000
_cell.length_c   1.000
_cell.angle_alpha   90.00
_cell.angle_beta   90.00
_cell.angle_gamma   90.00
#
_symmetry.space_group_name_H-M   'P 1'
#
loop_
_entity.id
_entity.type
_entity.pdbx_description
1 polymer ?
#
loop_
_entity_poly.entity_id
_entity_poly.type
_entity_poly.pdbx_seq_one_letter_code
_entity_poly.pdbx_strand_id
1 'polypeptide(L)'
;MKLHRRHLVLLATLALAGAAQAQQAPLQFGVGLFQPDKEKNDATYKPLAEYLATQLKRPVQLRTVDSWEGLAKSLANGETDLALMGPWGYVLANHEAGAEVVSTILYDGKPEYFAIMVTHPKSGINTPADLKGKTFAFGDKGSTSGYLIPRHYFMTQGIDPERYFSKVLYTKHQAIETQVTQGVLDAGADYNRNRDAMIEQGLIKAEQSKIIWQSAPLPNDAFAVSKALAADKAFVASLQAALAGVSAALASQPKLLPSHYTGFVTRDNTFYKPIRDAGLATGNLQAK
;
A
#
# COMPACT_ATOMS: atom_id res chain seq x y z
N MET A 1 15.90 -82.46 -39.72
CA MET A 1 16.51 -81.18 -39.50
C MET A 1 15.46 -80.11 -39.63
N LYS A 2 14.95 -79.53 -38.52
CA LYS A 2 13.97 -78.43 -38.50
C LYS A 2 14.55 -77.30 -37.68
N LEU A 3 14.91 -76.19 -38.36
CA LEU A 3 15.33 -74.94 -37.73
C LEU A 3 14.11 -74.20 -37.15
N HIS A 4 14.15 -73.92 -35.86
CA HIS A 4 13.17 -73.04 -35.22
C HIS A 4 13.68 -71.62 -35.20
N ARG A 5 13.05 -70.71 -35.97
CA ARG A 5 13.23 -69.28 -35.88
C ARG A 5 12.49 -68.75 -34.65
N ARG A 6 13.21 -68.27 -33.65
CA ARG A 6 12.67 -67.50 -32.52
C ARG A 6 12.60 -66.04 -32.95
N HIS A 7 11.38 -65.50 -33.05
CA HIS A 7 11.14 -64.07 -33.20
C HIS A 7 11.26 -63.43 -31.83
N LEU A 8 12.27 -62.56 -31.65
CA LEU A 8 12.35 -61.65 -30.51
C LEU A 8 11.46 -60.44 -30.78
N VAL A 9 10.40 -60.29 -30.02
CA VAL A 9 9.53 -59.08 -30.03
C VAL A 9 10.11 -58.16 -28.96
N LEU A 10 10.78 -57.07 -29.40
CA LEU A 10 11.16 -55.97 -28.52
C LEU A 10 9.93 -55.08 -28.25
N LEU A 11 9.40 -55.17 -27.04
CA LEU A 11 8.42 -54.20 -26.54
C LEU A 11 9.16 -52.94 -26.06
N ALA A 12 9.16 -51.87 -26.86
CA ALA A 12 9.58 -50.57 -26.47
C ALA A 12 8.48 -49.91 -25.62
N THR A 13 8.62 -49.94 -24.30
CA THR A 13 7.78 -49.16 -23.39
C THR A 13 8.25 -47.72 -23.42
N LEU A 14 7.53 -46.86 -24.15
CA LEU A 14 7.64 -45.41 -24.00
C LEU A 14 7.11 -45.03 -22.61
N ALA A 15 8.03 -44.77 -21.70
CA ALA A 15 7.72 -44.08 -20.45
C ALA A 15 7.44 -42.59 -20.77
N LEU A 16 6.16 -42.22 -20.87
CA LEU A 16 5.74 -40.82 -20.79
C LEU A 16 6.04 -40.34 -19.35
N ALA A 17 7.21 -39.78 -19.15
CA ALA A 17 7.49 -38.97 -17.98
C ALA A 17 6.70 -37.67 -18.12
N GLY A 18 5.43 -37.69 -17.71
CA GLY A 18 4.67 -36.48 -17.45
C GLY A 18 5.37 -35.74 -16.31
N ALA A 19 6.17 -34.72 -16.63
CA ALA A 19 6.64 -33.77 -15.65
C ALA A 19 5.42 -33.10 -15.02
N ALA A 20 4.96 -33.63 -13.89
CA ALA A 20 4.06 -32.91 -13.01
C ALA A 20 4.79 -31.62 -12.62
N GLN A 21 4.49 -30.53 -13.31
CA GLN A 21 4.92 -29.22 -12.84
C GLN A 21 4.35 -29.08 -11.44
N ALA A 22 5.21 -29.20 -10.43
CA ALA A 22 4.83 -28.93 -9.05
C ALA A 22 4.19 -27.54 -9.05
N GLN A 23 2.89 -27.48 -8.79
CA GLN A 23 2.13 -26.24 -8.78
C GLN A 23 2.74 -25.37 -7.68
N GLN A 24 3.40 -24.29 -8.07
CA GLN A 24 4.04 -23.39 -7.10
C GLN A 24 2.96 -22.88 -6.13
N ALA A 25 3.31 -22.81 -4.84
CA ALA A 25 2.41 -22.27 -3.84
C ALA A 25 1.96 -20.86 -4.23
N PRO A 26 0.68 -20.51 -3.97
CA PRO A 26 0.17 -19.17 -4.26
C PRO A 26 1.01 -18.09 -3.59
N LEU A 27 1.25 -16.99 -4.31
CA LEU A 27 1.81 -15.79 -3.73
C LEU A 27 0.73 -15.10 -2.87
N GLN A 28 1.08 -14.74 -1.64
CA GLN A 28 0.20 -13.98 -0.77
C GLN A 28 0.37 -12.48 -1.07
N PHE A 29 -0.64 -11.85 -1.67
CA PHE A 29 -0.63 -10.44 -2.00
C PHE A 29 -1.40 -9.64 -0.94
N GLY A 30 -0.67 -9.00 -0.04
CA GLY A 30 -1.21 -8.13 1.00
C GLY A 30 -1.55 -6.74 0.47
N VAL A 31 -2.74 -6.26 0.82
CA VAL A 31 -3.18 -4.90 0.52
C VAL A 31 -3.74 -4.28 1.80
N GLY A 32 -3.36 -3.04 2.09
CA GLY A 32 -3.94 -2.28 3.20
C GLY A 32 -5.41 -1.95 2.95
N LEU A 33 -6.11 -1.52 3.99
CA LEU A 33 -7.53 -1.16 3.89
C LEU A 33 -7.67 0.27 3.33
N PHE A 34 -7.63 0.39 2.00
CA PHE A 34 -7.84 1.64 1.26
C PHE A 34 -9.33 1.99 1.09
N GLN A 35 -10.22 1.00 1.22
CA GLN A 35 -11.66 1.16 1.12
C GLN A 35 -12.30 1.12 2.50
N PRO A 36 -13.55 1.59 2.67
CA PRO A 36 -14.22 1.63 3.97
C PRO A 36 -14.30 0.29 4.69
N ASP A 37 -14.45 -0.79 3.93
CA ASP A 37 -14.57 -2.15 4.44
C ASP A 37 -13.78 -3.15 3.59
N LYS A 38 -13.61 -4.36 4.15
CA LYS A 38 -12.85 -5.44 3.52
C LYS A 38 -13.46 -5.90 2.20
N GLU A 39 -14.78 -6.00 2.11
CA GLU A 39 -15.46 -6.51 0.91
C GLU A 39 -15.23 -5.59 -0.30
N LYS A 40 -15.39 -4.29 -0.11
CA LYS A 40 -15.09 -3.28 -1.13
C LYS A 40 -13.61 -3.26 -1.49
N ASN A 41 -12.73 -3.41 -0.48
CA ASN A 41 -11.30 -3.45 -0.71
C ASN A 41 -10.90 -4.67 -1.54
N ASP A 42 -11.41 -5.86 -1.20
CA ASP A 42 -11.18 -7.09 -1.95
C ASP A 42 -11.71 -6.95 -3.40
N ALA A 43 -12.92 -6.45 -3.59
CA ALA A 43 -13.49 -6.22 -4.92
C ALA A 43 -12.67 -5.25 -5.77
N THR A 44 -12.06 -4.23 -5.13
CA THR A 44 -11.23 -3.22 -5.80
C THR A 44 -9.88 -3.78 -6.25
N TYR A 45 -9.23 -4.61 -5.45
CA TYR A 45 -7.86 -5.09 -5.72
C TYR A 45 -7.77 -6.51 -6.28
N LYS A 46 -8.87 -7.26 -6.29
CA LYS A 46 -8.96 -8.59 -6.93
C LYS A 46 -8.53 -8.55 -8.41
N PRO A 47 -8.97 -7.60 -9.25
CA PRO A 47 -8.52 -7.54 -10.65
C PRO A 47 -7.00 -7.44 -10.79
N LEU A 48 -6.33 -6.67 -9.94
CA LEU A 48 -4.87 -6.58 -9.94
C LEU A 48 -4.21 -7.92 -9.56
N ALA A 49 -4.75 -8.62 -8.55
CA ALA A 49 -4.25 -9.94 -8.15
C ALA A 49 -4.38 -10.97 -9.28
N GLU A 50 -5.52 -10.99 -9.99
CA GLU A 50 -5.77 -11.86 -11.14
C GLU A 50 -4.86 -11.54 -12.34
N TYR A 51 -4.65 -10.26 -12.61
CA TYR A 51 -3.70 -9.80 -13.61
C TYR A 51 -2.28 -10.28 -13.29
N LEU A 52 -1.82 -10.04 -12.05
CA LEU A 52 -0.49 -10.50 -11.62
C LEU A 52 -0.35 -12.02 -11.71
N ALA A 53 -1.39 -12.78 -11.33
CA ALA A 53 -1.37 -14.24 -11.45
C ALA A 53 -1.17 -14.68 -12.92
N THR A 54 -1.82 -14.01 -13.86
CA THR A 54 -1.69 -14.26 -15.29
C THR A 54 -0.28 -13.93 -15.81
N GLN A 55 0.24 -12.75 -15.46
CA GLN A 55 1.55 -12.28 -15.92
C GLN A 55 2.71 -13.11 -15.33
N LEU A 56 2.60 -13.48 -14.05
CA LEU A 56 3.63 -14.24 -13.35
C LEU A 56 3.49 -15.76 -13.54
N LYS A 57 2.42 -16.21 -14.19
CA LYS A 57 2.09 -17.65 -14.38
C LYS A 57 2.12 -18.44 -13.05
N ARG A 58 1.71 -17.78 -11.98
CA ARG A 58 1.68 -18.32 -10.62
C ARG A 58 0.43 -17.80 -9.91
N PRO A 59 -0.31 -18.64 -9.15
CA PRO A 59 -1.47 -18.15 -8.41
C PRO A 59 -1.11 -17.01 -7.46
N VAL A 60 -1.94 -15.97 -7.41
CA VAL A 60 -1.83 -14.83 -6.49
C VAL A 60 -3.10 -14.75 -5.67
N GLN A 61 -2.97 -14.85 -4.37
CA GLN A 61 -4.08 -14.79 -3.43
C GLN A 61 -4.09 -13.43 -2.73
N LEU A 62 -5.16 -12.67 -2.95
CA LEU A 62 -5.36 -11.37 -2.31
C LEU A 62 -5.66 -11.55 -0.82
N ARG A 63 -5.01 -10.71 0.00
CA ARG A 63 -5.21 -10.64 1.44
C ARG A 63 -5.35 -9.18 1.87
N THR A 64 -6.55 -8.73 2.19
CA THR A 64 -6.74 -7.43 2.84
C THR A 64 -6.33 -7.51 4.30
N VAL A 65 -5.52 -6.54 4.75
CA VAL A 65 -5.06 -6.42 6.14
C VAL A 65 -5.63 -5.15 6.75
N ASP A 66 -6.20 -5.25 7.97
CA ASP A 66 -7.02 -4.21 8.58
C ASP A 66 -6.23 -2.99 9.10
N SER A 67 -4.90 -3.09 9.24
CA SER A 67 -4.05 -1.99 9.68
C SER A 67 -2.76 -1.91 8.86
N TRP A 68 -2.24 -0.71 8.70
CA TRP A 68 -0.97 -0.47 8.00
C TRP A 68 0.22 -1.09 8.71
N GLU A 69 0.24 -1.02 10.05
CA GLU A 69 1.25 -1.68 10.88
C GLU A 69 1.17 -3.21 10.74
N GLY A 70 -0.06 -3.75 10.73
CA GLY A 70 -0.29 -5.19 10.53
C GLY A 70 0.22 -5.68 9.19
N LEU A 71 0.03 -4.90 8.11
CA LEU A 71 0.53 -5.23 6.78
C LEU A 71 2.07 -5.22 6.74
N ALA A 72 2.70 -4.22 7.37
CA ALA A 72 4.16 -4.17 7.47
C ALA A 72 4.72 -5.40 8.19
N LYS A 73 4.12 -5.79 9.33
CA LYS A 73 4.48 -7.00 10.09
C LYS A 73 4.26 -8.27 9.28
N SER A 74 3.13 -8.37 8.58
CA SER A 74 2.81 -9.53 7.73
C SER A 74 3.83 -9.74 6.61
N LEU A 75 4.28 -8.66 5.97
CA LEU A 75 5.36 -8.72 4.97
C LEU A 75 6.71 -9.07 5.62
N ALA A 76 7.00 -8.51 6.79
CA ALA A 76 8.23 -8.77 7.54
C ALA A 76 8.34 -10.23 7.98
N ASN A 77 7.23 -10.83 8.42
CA ASN A 77 7.17 -12.21 8.91
C ASN A 77 7.02 -13.26 7.79
N GLY A 78 6.90 -12.84 6.52
CA GLY A 78 6.71 -13.75 5.39
C GLY A 78 5.31 -14.36 5.28
N GLU A 79 4.33 -13.84 6.01
CA GLU A 79 2.91 -14.20 5.85
C GLU A 79 2.32 -13.61 4.57
N THR A 80 2.96 -12.57 4.06
CA THR A 80 2.66 -11.87 2.83
C THR A 80 3.92 -11.86 1.98
N ASP A 81 3.81 -12.20 0.71
CA ASP A 81 4.92 -12.26 -0.24
C ASP A 81 5.11 -10.94 -0.98
N LEU A 82 3.98 -10.36 -1.40
CA LEU A 82 3.85 -9.10 -2.14
C LEU A 82 2.97 -8.16 -1.33
N ALA A 83 3.26 -6.87 -1.33
CA ALA A 83 2.40 -5.90 -0.64
C ALA A 83 2.25 -4.59 -1.42
N LEU A 84 1.01 -4.10 -1.52
CA LEU A 84 0.73 -2.71 -1.88
C LEU A 84 0.42 -1.95 -0.58
N MET A 85 1.30 -1.03 -0.21
CA MET A 85 1.29 -0.43 1.13
C MET A 85 1.79 0.99 1.15
N GLY A 86 1.34 1.75 2.12
CA GLY A 86 1.80 3.12 2.32
C GLY A 86 3.33 3.19 2.59
N PRO A 87 3.97 4.31 2.24
CA PRO A 87 5.43 4.47 2.34
C PRO A 87 6.02 4.18 3.72
N TRP A 88 5.36 4.59 4.79
CA TRP A 88 5.83 4.34 6.16
C TRP A 88 5.77 2.85 6.52
N GLY A 89 4.68 2.17 6.17
CA GLY A 89 4.58 0.73 6.34
C GLY A 89 5.70 -0.01 5.60
N TYR A 90 6.03 0.41 4.38
CA TYR A 90 7.16 -0.11 3.64
C TYR A 90 8.51 0.12 4.36
N VAL A 91 8.75 1.35 4.83
CA VAL A 91 9.99 1.68 5.57
C VAL A 91 10.14 0.82 6.81
N LEU A 92 9.05 0.56 7.55
CA LEU A 92 9.04 -0.35 8.70
C LEU A 92 9.40 -1.78 8.28
N ALA A 93 8.73 -2.34 7.27
CA ALA A 93 9.00 -3.71 6.80
C ALA A 93 10.43 -3.87 6.24
N ASN A 94 10.94 -2.86 5.53
CA ASN A 94 12.32 -2.83 5.06
C ASN A 94 13.32 -2.79 6.23
N HIS A 95 13.06 -1.92 7.22
CA HIS A 95 13.93 -1.78 8.39
C HIS A 95 13.94 -3.04 9.27
N GLU A 96 12.79 -3.63 9.54
CA GLU A 96 12.66 -4.79 10.43
C GLU A 96 13.20 -6.07 9.79
N ALA A 97 12.84 -6.34 8.55
CA ALA A 97 13.07 -7.65 7.91
C ALA A 97 13.70 -7.60 6.52
N GLY A 98 14.06 -6.43 5.99
CA GLY A 98 14.70 -6.31 4.70
C GLY A 98 13.77 -6.55 3.52
N ALA A 99 12.47 -6.24 3.64
CA ALA A 99 11.57 -6.16 2.50
C ALA A 99 12.08 -5.13 1.49
N GLU A 100 11.89 -5.38 0.19
CA GLU A 100 12.36 -4.47 -0.88
C GLU A 100 11.20 -3.94 -1.70
N VAL A 101 11.22 -2.63 -2.00
CA VAL A 101 10.31 -2.04 -2.98
C VAL A 101 10.77 -2.38 -4.39
N VAL A 102 9.81 -2.69 -5.25
CA VAL A 102 10.07 -3.01 -6.66
C VAL A 102 9.44 -1.98 -7.60
N SER A 103 8.37 -1.33 -7.16
CA SER A 103 7.69 -0.25 -7.90
C SER A 103 6.93 0.66 -6.96
N THR A 104 6.57 1.85 -7.43
CA THR A 104 5.61 2.73 -6.78
C THR A 104 4.41 2.94 -7.69
N ILE A 105 3.22 3.09 -7.10
CA ILE A 105 2.00 3.31 -7.86
C ILE A 105 1.92 4.76 -8.36
N LEU A 106 1.31 4.96 -9.52
CA LEU A 106 1.06 6.27 -10.11
C LEU A 106 -0.39 6.70 -9.87
N TYR A 107 -0.59 7.92 -9.42
CA TYR A 107 -1.88 8.58 -9.31
C TYR A 107 -1.90 9.81 -10.22
N ASP A 108 -2.78 9.84 -11.20
CA ASP A 108 -2.78 10.84 -12.28
C ASP A 108 -1.39 11.01 -12.92
N GLY A 109 -0.71 9.88 -13.17
CA GLY A 109 0.63 9.83 -13.76
C GLY A 109 1.78 10.22 -12.82
N LYS A 110 1.50 10.55 -11.55
CA LYS A 110 2.52 11.02 -10.59
C LYS A 110 2.83 9.95 -9.54
N PRO A 111 4.11 9.75 -9.18
CA PRO A 111 4.52 8.82 -8.14
C PRO A 111 4.46 9.45 -6.73
N GLU A 112 3.70 10.52 -6.53
CA GLU A 112 3.68 11.34 -5.32
C GLU A 112 2.25 11.68 -4.90
N TYR A 113 2.08 11.98 -3.61
CA TYR A 113 0.84 12.45 -3.01
C TYR A 113 1.13 13.39 -1.84
N PHE A 114 0.10 13.88 -1.12
CA PHE A 114 0.26 14.84 -0.04
C PHE A 114 -0.47 14.38 1.21
N ALA A 115 0.17 14.50 2.37
CA ALA A 115 -0.51 14.53 3.65
C ALA A 115 -1.19 15.87 3.82
N ILE A 116 -2.39 15.85 4.40
CA ILE A 116 -3.18 17.06 4.70
C ILE A 116 -3.68 17.01 6.14
N MET A 117 -3.97 18.18 6.70
CA MET A 117 -4.79 18.32 7.89
C MET A 117 -6.09 19.03 7.51
N VAL A 118 -7.19 18.47 7.95
CA VAL A 118 -8.53 18.95 7.59
C VAL A 118 -9.33 19.35 8.80
N THR A 119 -10.22 20.32 8.62
CA THR A 119 -11.17 20.79 9.59
C THR A 119 -12.49 21.17 8.93
N HIS A 120 -13.57 21.29 9.72
CA HIS A 120 -14.81 21.86 9.19
C HIS A 120 -14.67 23.37 8.99
N PRO A 121 -15.10 23.96 7.86
CA PRO A 121 -14.96 25.40 7.60
C PRO A 121 -15.53 26.34 8.66
N LYS A 122 -16.60 25.89 9.34
CA LYS A 122 -17.25 26.66 10.41
C LYS A 122 -16.57 26.50 11.79
N SER A 123 -15.47 25.75 11.90
CA SER A 123 -14.76 25.52 13.17
C SER A 123 -14.01 26.75 13.70
N GLY A 124 -13.77 27.76 12.86
CA GLY A 124 -12.88 28.88 13.17
C GLY A 124 -11.40 28.56 13.06
N ILE A 125 -11.02 27.30 12.78
CA ILE A 125 -9.63 26.84 12.61
C ILE A 125 -9.18 27.15 11.19
N ASN A 126 -8.05 27.89 11.04
CA ASN A 126 -7.52 28.29 9.75
C ASN A 126 -6.12 27.76 9.49
N THR A 127 -5.36 27.51 10.55
CA THR A 127 -3.97 27.06 10.52
C THR A 127 -3.73 25.97 11.56
N PRO A 128 -2.64 25.20 11.48
CA PRO A 128 -2.28 24.24 12.53
C PRO A 128 -2.07 24.88 13.91
N ALA A 129 -1.74 26.17 13.99
CA ALA A 129 -1.58 26.87 15.29
C ALA A 129 -2.92 26.99 16.04
N ASP A 130 -4.04 27.05 15.34
CA ASP A 130 -5.38 27.15 15.93
C ASP A 130 -5.85 25.82 16.54
N LEU A 131 -5.07 24.74 16.37
CA LEU A 131 -5.40 23.40 16.88
C LEU A 131 -5.09 23.22 18.38
N LYS A 132 -4.44 24.19 19.02
CA LYS A 132 -4.13 24.10 20.46
C LYS A 132 -5.40 23.90 21.30
N GLY A 133 -5.41 22.86 22.11
CA GLY A 133 -6.57 22.52 22.95
C GLY A 133 -7.78 21.96 22.20
N LYS A 134 -7.67 21.66 20.91
CA LYS A 134 -8.72 21.04 20.09
C LYS A 134 -8.63 19.52 20.14
N THR A 135 -9.69 18.85 19.71
CA THR A 135 -9.65 17.40 19.44
C THR A 135 -9.00 17.15 18.08
N PHE A 136 -8.09 16.19 18.01
CA PHE A 136 -7.37 15.84 16.77
C PHE A 136 -7.32 14.33 16.56
N ALA A 137 -7.59 13.87 15.36
CA ALA A 137 -7.40 12.48 15.01
C ALA A 137 -6.19 12.28 14.08
N PHE A 138 -5.32 11.38 14.47
CA PHE A 138 -4.33 10.79 13.59
C PHE A 138 -4.90 9.52 12.93
N GLY A 139 -4.29 9.09 11.83
CA GLY A 139 -4.49 7.80 11.23
C GLY A 139 -3.87 6.66 12.05
N ASP A 140 -3.93 5.44 11.51
CA ASP A 140 -3.21 4.27 12.04
C ASP A 140 -1.71 4.57 12.20
N LYS A 141 -1.07 3.98 13.21
CA LYS A 141 0.37 4.21 13.51
C LYS A 141 1.32 3.79 12.38
N GLY A 142 0.89 2.90 11.50
CA GLY A 142 1.59 2.56 10.26
C GLY A 142 1.31 3.50 9.09
N SER A 143 0.42 4.50 9.25
CA SER A 143 0.11 5.45 8.18
C SER A 143 1.19 6.52 8.03
N THR A 144 1.59 6.77 6.80
CA THR A 144 2.50 7.87 6.43
C THR A 144 1.85 9.23 6.65
N SER A 145 0.77 9.48 5.93
CA SER A 145 0.09 10.79 5.87
C SER A 145 -0.84 11.04 7.06
N GLY A 146 -1.40 9.97 7.64
CA GLY A 146 -2.27 10.11 8.80
C GLY A 146 -1.53 10.15 10.13
N TYR A 147 -0.30 9.64 10.18
CA TYR A 147 0.43 9.53 11.44
C TYR A 147 1.83 10.14 11.37
N LEU A 148 2.75 9.52 10.63
CA LEU A 148 4.17 9.88 10.69
C LEU A 148 4.42 11.34 10.32
N ILE A 149 3.96 11.77 9.16
CA ILE A 149 4.26 13.09 8.60
C ILE A 149 3.59 14.22 9.39
N PRO A 150 2.31 14.15 9.79
CA PRO A 150 1.72 15.13 10.69
C PRO A 150 2.42 15.23 12.06
N ARG A 151 2.79 14.09 12.65
CA ARG A 151 3.57 14.12 13.91
C ARG A 151 4.94 14.75 13.71
N HIS A 152 5.65 14.40 12.65
CA HIS A 152 6.93 15.03 12.30
C HIS A 152 6.76 16.56 12.16
N TYR A 153 5.71 17.02 11.48
CA TYR A 153 5.41 18.45 11.39
C TYR A 153 5.27 19.09 12.77
N PHE A 154 4.43 18.57 13.66
CA PHE A 154 4.27 19.14 15.01
C PHE A 154 5.58 19.12 15.79
N MET A 155 6.35 18.05 15.74
CA MET A 155 7.65 17.95 16.43
C MET A 155 8.67 18.95 15.90
N THR A 156 8.70 19.24 14.60
CA THR A 156 9.60 20.28 14.02
C THR A 156 9.21 21.70 14.46
N GLN A 157 7.95 21.89 14.91
CA GLN A 157 7.49 23.13 15.51
C GLN A 157 7.68 23.15 17.04
N GLY A 158 8.37 22.16 17.63
CA GLY A 158 8.53 22.02 19.07
C GLY A 158 7.24 21.64 19.81
N ILE A 159 6.26 21.10 19.11
CA ILE A 159 4.95 20.74 19.65
C ILE A 159 4.92 19.23 19.94
N ASP A 160 4.63 18.89 21.20
CA ASP A 160 4.26 17.52 21.58
C ASP A 160 2.75 17.34 21.38
N PRO A 161 2.30 16.54 20.40
CA PRO A 161 0.88 16.36 20.11
C PRO A 161 0.05 15.90 21.31
N GLU A 162 0.60 15.04 22.16
CA GLU A 162 -0.12 14.47 23.32
C GLU A 162 -0.43 15.53 24.39
N ARG A 163 0.31 16.64 24.38
CA ARG A 163 0.11 17.77 25.30
C ARG A 163 -0.56 18.98 24.66
N TYR A 164 -0.52 19.04 23.33
CA TYR A 164 -1.02 20.16 22.56
C TYR A 164 -2.53 20.10 22.33
N PHE A 165 -3.02 18.90 22.05
CA PHE A 165 -4.45 18.65 21.84
C PHE A 165 -5.17 18.38 23.15
N SER A 166 -6.46 18.73 23.23
CA SER A 166 -7.30 18.33 24.37
C SER A 166 -7.59 16.83 24.37
N LYS A 167 -7.64 16.22 23.19
CA LYS A 167 -7.83 14.78 22.99
C LYS A 167 -7.20 14.36 21.67
N VAL A 168 -6.41 13.30 21.72
CA VAL A 168 -5.84 12.64 20.55
C VAL A 168 -6.60 11.34 20.29
N LEU A 169 -6.97 11.10 19.04
CA LEU A 169 -7.64 9.88 18.57
C LEU A 169 -6.81 9.24 17.47
N TYR A 170 -7.00 7.94 17.27
CA TYR A 170 -6.39 7.17 16.18
C TYR A 170 -7.49 6.39 15.47
N THR A 171 -7.68 6.63 14.17
CA THR A 171 -8.76 5.98 13.41
C THR A 171 -8.45 5.93 11.91
N LYS A 172 -9.37 5.40 11.11
CA LYS A 172 -9.23 5.30 9.65
C LYS A 172 -9.45 6.65 8.97
N HIS A 173 -8.80 6.89 7.84
CA HIS A 173 -8.87 8.12 7.06
C HIS A 173 -10.31 8.53 6.72
N GLN A 174 -11.13 7.60 6.22
CA GLN A 174 -12.53 7.86 5.91
C GLN A 174 -13.34 8.29 7.14
N ALA A 175 -13.04 7.69 8.29
CA ALA A 175 -13.71 8.06 9.55
C ALA A 175 -13.28 9.45 10.02
N ILE A 176 -12.03 9.85 9.81
CA ILE A 176 -11.53 11.20 10.11
C ILE A 176 -12.32 12.24 9.31
N GLU A 177 -12.36 12.10 7.97
CA GLU A 177 -13.09 13.01 7.09
C GLU A 177 -14.58 13.08 7.47
N THR A 178 -15.22 11.93 7.70
CA THR A 178 -16.62 11.87 8.07
C THR A 178 -16.89 12.62 9.39
N GLN A 179 -16.07 12.38 10.43
CA GLN A 179 -16.26 13.02 11.74
C GLN A 179 -15.95 14.51 11.71
N VAL A 180 -14.95 14.94 10.92
CA VAL A 180 -14.64 16.36 10.72
C VAL A 180 -15.79 17.07 10.00
N THR A 181 -16.31 16.50 8.91
CA THR A 181 -17.40 17.10 8.14
C THR A 181 -18.73 17.14 8.90
N GLN A 182 -18.92 16.25 9.86
CA GLN A 182 -20.06 16.25 10.79
C GLN A 182 -19.86 17.16 12.02
N GLY A 183 -18.67 17.76 12.20
CA GLY A 183 -18.35 18.58 13.35
C GLY A 183 -18.20 17.82 14.67
N VAL A 184 -18.03 16.49 14.61
CA VAL A 184 -17.78 15.62 15.77
C VAL A 184 -16.33 15.72 16.21
N LEU A 185 -15.42 15.97 15.26
CA LEU A 185 -13.99 16.12 15.45
C LEU A 185 -13.59 17.52 14.97
N ASP A 186 -12.76 18.24 15.76
CA ASP A 186 -12.31 19.58 15.38
C ASP A 186 -11.40 19.54 14.16
N ALA A 187 -10.46 18.58 14.09
CA ALA A 187 -9.56 18.42 12.97
C ALA A 187 -8.94 17.00 12.92
N GLY A 188 -8.33 16.66 11.80
CA GLY A 188 -7.62 15.40 11.69
C GLY A 188 -6.65 15.35 10.52
N ALA A 189 -5.79 14.34 10.54
CA ALA A 189 -4.79 14.08 9.51
C ALA A 189 -5.33 13.11 8.46
N ASP A 190 -5.16 13.47 7.20
CA ASP A 190 -5.61 12.67 6.06
C ASP A 190 -4.60 12.79 4.90
N TYR A 191 -4.99 12.37 3.71
CA TYR A 191 -4.26 12.59 2.47
C TYR A 191 -5.21 13.03 1.36
N ASN A 192 -4.68 13.84 0.46
CA ASN A 192 -5.44 14.49 -0.60
C ASN A 192 -6.31 13.51 -1.40
N ARG A 193 -5.76 12.35 -1.80
CA ARG A 193 -6.49 11.36 -2.61
C ARG A 193 -7.69 10.73 -1.90
N ASN A 194 -7.63 10.51 -0.57
CA ASN A 194 -8.76 10.00 0.18
C ASN A 194 -9.89 11.04 0.23
N ARG A 195 -9.54 12.29 0.56
CA ARG A 195 -10.50 13.40 0.56
C ARG A 195 -11.15 13.57 -0.81
N ASP A 196 -10.35 13.60 -1.88
CA ASP A 196 -10.85 13.78 -3.25
C ASP A 196 -11.76 12.61 -3.67
N ALA A 197 -11.38 11.37 -3.39
CA ALA A 197 -12.20 10.19 -3.65
C ALA A 197 -13.52 10.19 -2.86
N MET A 198 -13.51 10.63 -1.61
CA MET A 198 -14.74 10.73 -0.81
C MET A 198 -15.68 11.81 -1.35
N ILE A 199 -15.14 12.92 -1.88
CA ILE A 199 -15.92 13.97 -2.55
C ILE A 199 -16.52 13.45 -3.87
N GLU A 200 -15.71 12.80 -4.69
CA GLU A 200 -16.13 12.23 -5.97
C GLU A 200 -17.24 11.17 -5.79
N GLN A 201 -17.13 10.37 -4.75
CA GLN A 201 -18.15 9.37 -4.39
C GLN A 201 -19.38 9.95 -3.70
N GLY A 202 -19.42 11.26 -3.43
CA GLY A 202 -20.53 11.92 -2.74
C GLY A 202 -20.65 11.56 -1.25
N LEU A 203 -19.60 10.98 -0.64
CA LEU A 203 -19.57 10.61 0.78
C LEU A 203 -19.42 11.83 1.68
N ILE A 204 -18.71 12.85 1.20
CA ILE A 204 -18.60 14.18 1.82
C ILE A 204 -18.74 15.26 0.75
N LYS A 205 -18.99 16.51 1.16
CA LYS A 205 -18.98 17.65 0.24
C LYS A 205 -17.69 18.44 0.40
N ALA A 206 -17.14 18.94 -0.70
CA ALA A 206 -15.89 19.71 -0.73
C ALA A 206 -15.93 20.92 0.22
N GLU A 207 -17.08 21.60 0.27
CA GLU A 207 -17.32 22.75 1.16
C GLU A 207 -17.44 22.39 2.65
N GLN A 208 -17.37 21.12 3.03
CA GLN A 208 -17.41 20.67 4.43
C GLN A 208 -16.04 20.25 4.95
N SER A 209 -15.06 20.06 4.08
CA SER A 209 -13.70 19.65 4.45
C SER A 209 -12.70 20.69 3.99
N LYS A 210 -12.20 21.52 4.92
CA LYS A 210 -11.23 22.57 4.68
C LYS A 210 -9.83 22.07 5.00
N ILE A 211 -8.92 22.17 4.03
CA ILE A 211 -7.50 21.88 4.24
C ILE A 211 -6.85 23.09 4.94
N ILE A 212 -6.20 22.85 6.08
CA ILE A 212 -5.48 23.88 6.86
C ILE A 212 -3.96 23.70 6.82
N TRP A 213 -3.49 22.56 6.31
CA TRP A 213 -2.08 22.27 6.10
C TRP A 213 -1.90 21.18 5.05
N GLN A 214 -0.82 21.27 4.31
CA GLN A 214 -0.40 20.27 3.34
C GLN A 214 1.11 20.05 3.44
N SER A 215 1.56 18.81 3.33
CA SER A 215 2.98 18.45 3.32
C SER A 215 3.67 18.86 2.00
N ALA A 216 5.00 18.80 1.98
CA ALA A 216 5.74 18.60 0.74
C ALA A 216 5.29 17.29 0.05
N PRO A 217 5.57 17.10 -1.26
CA PRO A 217 5.27 15.85 -1.95
C PRO A 217 5.89 14.65 -1.24
N LEU A 218 5.09 13.61 -1.06
CA LEU A 218 5.51 12.35 -0.44
C LEU A 218 5.59 11.26 -1.50
N PRO A 219 6.55 10.32 -1.43
CA PRO A 219 6.52 9.12 -2.25
C PRO A 219 5.16 8.45 -2.18
N ASN A 220 4.63 7.98 -3.32
CA ASN A 220 3.39 7.23 -3.36
C ASN A 220 3.56 5.79 -2.85
N ASP A 221 2.45 5.05 -2.75
CA ASP A 221 2.43 3.71 -2.14
C ASP A 221 3.41 2.76 -2.83
N ALA A 222 4.11 1.99 -2.02
CA ALA A 222 5.10 1.02 -2.44
C ALA A 222 4.43 -0.30 -2.86
N PHE A 223 4.83 -0.84 -4.00
CA PHE A 223 4.68 -2.25 -4.27
C PHE A 223 5.98 -2.94 -3.83
N ALA A 224 5.89 -3.68 -2.74
CA ALA A 224 7.04 -4.28 -2.08
C ALA A 224 6.97 -5.82 -2.10
N VAL A 225 8.13 -6.44 -1.96
CA VAL A 225 8.28 -7.90 -1.84
C VAL A 225 8.98 -8.24 -0.53
N SER A 226 8.69 -9.44 -0.01
CA SER A 226 9.41 -9.98 1.14
C SER A 226 10.90 -10.15 0.84
N LYS A 227 11.75 -10.16 1.87
CA LYS A 227 13.20 -10.39 1.73
C LYS A 227 13.51 -11.66 0.94
N ALA A 228 12.75 -12.72 1.17
CA ALA A 228 12.94 -13.99 0.49
C ALA A 228 12.75 -13.87 -1.03
N LEU A 229 11.68 -13.19 -1.47
CA LEU A 229 11.44 -12.95 -2.89
C LEU A 229 12.38 -11.91 -3.48
N ALA A 230 12.83 -10.93 -2.72
CA ALA A 230 13.81 -9.93 -3.16
C ALA A 230 15.17 -10.55 -3.57
N ALA A 231 15.48 -11.72 -3.01
CA ALA A 231 16.68 -12.48 -3.36
C ALA A 231 16.59 -13.12 -4.76
N ASP A 232 15.38 -13.45 -5.24
CA ASP A 232 15.13 -13.97 -6.59
C ASP A 232 15.05 -12.80 -7.59
N LYS A 233 16.19 -12.44 -8.17
CA LYS A 233 16.28 -11.32 -9.12
C LYS A 233 15.50 -11.56 -10.42
N ALA A 234 15.35 -12.82 -10.84
CA ALA A 234 14.57 -13.17 -12.03
C ALA A 234 13.06 -12.96 -11.77
N PHE A 235 12.59 -13.38 -10.60
CA PHE A 235 11.21 -13.11 -10.17
C PHE A 235 10.95 -11.61 -10.04
N VAL A 236 11.86 -10.86 -9.39
CA VAL A 236 11.72 -9.39 -9.23
C VAL A 236 11.63 -8.71 -10.60
N ALA A 237 12.49 -9.08 -11.57
CA ALA A 237 12.44 -8.53 -12.92
C ALA A 237 11.10 -8.84 -13.62
N SER A 238 10.59 -10.07 -13.47
CA SER A 238 9.30 -10.49 -14.04
C SER A 238 8.14 -9.69 -13.40
N LEU A 239 8.18 -9.50 -12.09
CA LEU A 239 7.17 -8.71 -11.36
C LEU A 239 7.21 -7.22 -11.78
N GLN A 240 8.40 -6.64 -11.91
CA GLN A 240 8.56 -5.25 -12.39
C GLN A 240 8.01 -5.08 -13.81
N ALA A 241 8.28 -6.05 -14.71
CA ALA A 241 7.72 -6.05 -16.05
C ALA A 241 6.19 -6.15 -16.06
N ALA A 242 5.62 -7.02 -15.21
CA ALA A 242 4.17 -7.15 -15.03
C ALA A 242 3.55 -5.83 -14.55
N LEU A 243 4.13 -5.20 -13.51
CA LEU A 243 3.66 -3.93 -12.98
C LEU A 243 3.78 -2.77 -14.00
N ALA A 244 4.87 -2.71 -14.75
CA ALA A 244 5.03 -1.72 -15.83
C ALA A 244 3.98 -1.87 -16.94
N GLY A 245 3.53 -3.10 -17.20
CA GLY A 245 2.48 -3.40 -18.19
C GLY A 245 1.07 -2.96 -17.79
N VAL A 246 0.84 -2.63 -16.51
CA VAL A 246 -0.49 -2.25 -15.99
C VAL A 246 -1.05 -1.02 -16.70
N SER A 247 -0.25 0.01 -16.97
CA SER A 247 -0.72 1.22 -17.65
C SER A 247 -1.30 0.92 -19.04
N ALA A 248 -0.68 0.04 -19.80
CA ALA A 248 -1.20 -0.39 -21.11
C ALA A 248 -2.46 -1.27 -20.95
N ALA A 249 -2.48 -2.15 -19.94
CA ALA A 249 -3.59 -3.05 -19.68
C ALA A 249 -4.88 -2.29 -19.27
N LEU A 250 -4.78 -1.14 -18.63
CA LEU A 250 -5.91 -0.30 -18.25
C LEU A 250 -6.79 0.11 -19.44
N ALA A 251 -6.24 0.23 -20.65
CA ALA A 251 -7.02 0.53 -21.85
C ALA A 251 -8.10 -0.52 -22.15
N SER A 252 -7.83 -1.78 -21.88
CA SER A 252 -8.77 -2.90 -22.08
C SER A 252 -9.43 -3.40 -20.79
N GLN A 253 -8.85 -3.07 -19.64
CA GLN A 253 -9.27 -3.49 -18.30
C GLN A 253 -9.36 -2.26 -17.36
N PRO A 254 -10.34 -1.36 -17.54
CA PRO A 254 -10.38 -0.09 -16.80
C PRO A 254 -10.62 -0.25 -15.28
N LYS A 255 -11.02 -1.45 -14.84
CA LYS A 255 -11.18 -1.79 -13.41
C LYS A 255 -9.96 -2.46 -12.80
N LEU A 256 -8.84 -2.55 -13.54
CA LEU A 256 -7.60 -3.17 -13.04
C LEU A 256 -7.01 -2.44 -11.85
N LEU A 257 -7.18 -1.13 -11.79
CA LEU A 257 -6.85 -0.26 -10.65
C LEU A 257 -8.05 0.63 -10.30
N PRO A 258 -8.08 1.18 -9.07
CA PRO A 258 -9.05 2.22 -8.72
C PRO A 258 -8.94 3.46 -9.62
N SER A 259 -9.99 4.28 -9.64
CA SER A 259 -10.03 5.57 -10.34
C SER A 259 -8.77 6.41 -10.03
N HIS A 260 -8.28 7.14 -11.03
CA HIS A 260 -7.05 7.96 -10.97
C HIS A 260 -5.73 7.20 -10.82
N TYR A 261 -5.74 5.90 -10.52
CA TYR A 261 -4.50 5.12 -10.54
C TYR A 261 -4.18 4.70 -11.98
N THR A 262 -2.98 5.08 -12.45
CA THR A 262 -2.62 5.01 -13.87
C THR A 262 -1.52 3.99 -14.17
N GLY A 263 -1.06 3.23 -13.17
CA GLY A 263 -0.05 2.20 -13.32
C GLY A 263 1.03 2.26 -12.25
N PHE A 264 2.20 1.73 -12.60
CA PHE A 264 3.35 1.64 -11.70
C PHE A 264 4.63 2.09 -12.42
N VAL A 265 5.58 2.61 -11.63
CA VAL A 265 6.93 2.94 -12.09
C VAL A 265 7.96 2.32 -11.14
N THR A 266 9.00 1.72 -11.71
CA THR A 266 10.08 1.12 -10.93
C THR A 266 10.76 2.16 -10.06
N ARG A 267 10.90 1.85 -8.76
CA ARG A 267 11.62 2.65 -7.77
C ARG A 267 12.38 1.71 -6.84
N ASP A 268 13.43 2.24 -6.25
CA ASP A 268 14.22 1.58 -5.23
C ASP A 268 14.01 2.24 -3.85
N ASN A 269 14.70 1.73 -2.85
CA ASN A 269 14.60 2.19 -1.47
C ASN A 269 15.01 3.67 -1.28
N THR A 270 15.82 4.24 -2.18
CA THR A 270 16.27 5.64 -2.08
C THR A 270 15.11 6.61 -2.28
N PHE A 271 14.10 6.24 -3.06
CA PHE A 271 12.89 7.01 -3.26
C PHE A 271 12.11 7.25 -1.94
N TYR A 272 12.20 6.31 -1.00
CA TYR A 272 11.52 6.38 0.30
C TYR A 272 12.38 6.96 1.42
N LYS A 273 13.59 7.48 1.10
CA LYS A 273 14.49 8.11 2.07
C LYS A 273 13.82 9.23 2.89
N PRO A 274 13.02 10.15 2.32
CA PRO A 274 12.35 11.19 3.11
C PRO A 274 11.44 10.64 4.22
N ILE A 275 10.80 9.50 3.97
CA ILE A 275 9.93 8.83 4.94
C ILE A 275 10.76 8.16 6.05
N ARG A 276 11.89 7.54 5.69
CA ARG A 276 12.84 7.00 6.65
C ARG A 276 13.40 8.09 7.56
N ASP A 277 13.81 9.23 6.98
CA ASP A 277 14.36 10.36 7.72
C ASP A 277 13.34 10.93 8.72
N ALA A 278 12.07 11.07 8.31
CA ALA A 278 10.98 11.46 9.21
C ALA A 278 10.76 10.44 10.33
N GLY A 279 10.86 9.13 10.04
CA GLY A 279 10.78 8.06 11.03
C GLY A 279 11.87 8.15 12.08
N LEU A 280 13.10 8.41 11.66
CA LEU A 280 14.25 8.62 12.55
C LEU A 280 14.07 9.90 13.39
N ALA A 281 13.70 11.01 12.76
CA ALA A 281 13.51 12.30 13.43
C ALA A 281 12.40 12.27 14.50
N THR A 282 11.38 11.45 14.30
CA THR A 282 10.27 11.30 15.26
C THR A 282 10.52 10.23 16.33
N GLY A 283 11.65 9.52 16.27
CA GLY A 283 11.95 8.40 17.18
C GLY A 283 11.09 7.15 16.93
N ASN A 284 10.28 7.14 15.86
CA ASN A 284 9.49 5.97 15.48
C ASN A 284 10.32 4.90 14.74
N LEU A 285 11.53 5.25 14.32
CA LEU A 285 12.53 4.36 13.76
C LEU A 285 13.84 4.55 14.53
N GLN A 286 14.50 3.47 14.89
CA GLN A 286 15.82 3.52 15.51
C GLN A 286 16.89 3.41 14.43
N ALA A 287 17.98 4.15 14.58
CA ALA A 287 19.15 3.97 13.71
C ALA A 287 19.74 2.56 13.96
N LYS A 288 20.01 1.83 12.89
CA LYS A 288 20.74 0.57 12.92
C LYS A 288 22.22 0.82 12.82
#